data_a3caabaebb6d213be6e8e56a9d84edf8
#
_entry.id   a3caabaebb6d213be6e8e56a9d84edf8
#
_cell.length_a   1.000
_cell.length_b   1.000
_cell.length_c   1.000
_cell.angle_alpha   90.00
_cell.angle_beta   90.00
_cell.angle_gamma   90.00
#
_symmetry.space_group_name_H-M   'P 1'
#
loop_
_entity.id
_entity.type
_entity.pdbx_description
1 polymer ?
#
loop_
_entity_poly.entity_id
_entity_poly.type
_entity_poly.pdbx_seq_one_letter_code
_entity_poly.pdbx_strand_id
1 'polypeptide(L)'
;MKAENVIISIAGLCTVIFLFLVVTSPETVQDENNWRISDVCLDDHNSLATHEHVQLTIIINGTQVEIGPNIGIGEPGCDGMKGIHTHDDSGRLHIETPSPMPAPLGAFFEIWGESFSEQEILGHYADDEHEVILTINGEVNSLYEGYMMEDIPIFHHVPLI
;
A
#
# COMPACT_ATOMS: atom_id res chain seq x y z
N MET A 1 7.84 60.99 -0.24
CA MET A 1 8.48 59.72 -0.66
C MET A 1 8.27 59.63 -2.17
N LYS A 2 9.32 59.32 -2.93
CA LYS A 2 9.20 59.22 -4.38
C LYS A 2 8.40 57.94 -4.72
N ALA A 3 7.57 57.95 -5.75
CA ALA A 3 6.75 56.84 -6.17
C ALA A 3 7.56 55.54 -6.42
N GLU A 4 8.79 55.69 -6.90
CA GLU A 4 9.73 54.59 -7.10
C GLU A 4 10.04 53.79 -5.83
N ASN A 5 10.21 54.46 -4.69
CA ASN A 5 10.51 53.80 -3.41
C ASN A 5 9.26 53.00 -2.89
N VAL A 6 8.06 53.44 -3.21
CA VAL A 6 6.81 52.76 -2.86
C VAL A 6 6.65 51.53 -3.71
N ILE A 7 6.93 51.57 -5.00
CA ILE A 7 6.82 50.44 -5.93
C ILE A 7 7.86 49.34 -5.54
N ILE A 8 9.11 49.69 -5.23
CA ILE A 8 10.13 48.75 -4.82
C ILE A 8 9.71 48.08 -3.48
N SER A 9 9.17 48.85 -2.54
CA SER A 9 8.72 48.31 -1.26
C SER A 9 7.55 47.32 -1.40
N ILE A 10 6.58 47.63 -2.29
CA ILE A 10 5.46 46.72 -2.56
C ILE A 10 5.93 45.45 -3.24
N ALA A 11 6.80 45.55 -4.25
CA ALA A 11 7.35 44.39 -4.92
C ALA A 11 8.17 43.48 -3.97
N GLY A 12 8.95 44.06 -3.07
CA GLY A 12 9.69 43.33 -2.05
C GLY A 12 8.77 42.62 -1.05
N LEU A 13 7.70 43.29 -0.62
CA LEU A 13 6.70 42.68 0.30
C LEU A 13 5.94 41.53 -0.37
N CYS A 14 5.55 41.69 -1.62
CA CYS A 14 4.86 40.62 -2.38
C CYS A 14 5.76 39.40 -2.57
N THR A 15 7.06 39.59 -2.84
CA THR A 15 8.03 38.47 -2.97
C THR A 15 8.23 37.74 -1.63
N VAL A 16 8.33 38.46 -0.53
CA VAL A 16 8.47 37.85 0.80
C VAL A 16 7.21 37.08 1.19
N ILE A 17 6.03 37.64 0.96
CA ILE A 17 4.76 36.95 1.22
C ILE A 17 4.63 35.71 0.33
N PHE A 18 4.97 35.79 -0.96
CA PHE A 18 4.96 34.65 -1.86
C PHE A 18 5.91 33.53 -1.40
N LEU A 19 7.15 33.87 -1.06
CA LEU A 19 8.11 32.92 -0.52
C LEU A 19 7.65 32.30 0.80
N PHE A 20 7.03 33.11 1.69
CA PHE A 20 6.47 32.60 2.93
C PHE A 20 5.32 31.61 2.67
N LEU A 21 4.42 31.92 1.75
CA LEU A 21 3.31 31.04 1.37
C LEU A 21 3.80 29.73 0.73
N VAL A 22 4.85 29.79 -0.09
CA VAL A 22 5.46 28.59 -0.68
C VAL A 22 6.12 27.71 0.38
N VAL A 23 6.82 28.32 1.34
CA VAL A 23 7.51 27.57 2.42
C VAL A 23 6.52 27.03 3.48
N THR A 24 5.41 27.74 3.71
CA THR A 24 4.38 27.36 4.70
C THR A 24 3.19 26.65 4.07
N SER A 25 3.15 26.46 2.75
CA SER A 25 2.15 25.58 2.14
C SER A 25 2.38 24.19 2.76
N PRO A 26 1.37 23.60 3.42
CA PRO A 26 1.49 22.21 3.79
C PRO A 26 1.78 21.45 2.48
N GLU A 27 2.91 20.77 2.41
CA GLU A 27 3.02 19.70 1.45
C GLU A 27 1.78 18.87 1.68
N THR A 28 0.93 18.78 0.67
CA THR A 28 -0.10 17.75 0.68
C THR A 28 0.72 16.47 0.78
N VAL A 29 0.77 15.91 1.99
CA VAL A 29 1.19 14.53 2.18
C VAL A 29 0.23 13.78 1.27
N GLN A 30 0.68 13.47 0.07
CA GLN A 30 0.01 12.47 -0.74
C GLN A 30 0.10 11.25 0.15
N ASP A 31 -1.05 10.71 0.48
CA ASP A 31 -1.15 9.45 1.18
C ASP A 31 -0.34 8.48 0.31
N GLU A 32 0.92 8.21 0.70
CA GLU A 32 1.87 7.41 -0.10
C GLU A 32 1.37 5.97 -0.25
N ASN A 33 0.26 5.64 0.41
CA ASN A 33 -0.35 4.33 0.49
C ASN A 33 -1.64 4.18 -0.35
N ASN A 34 -1.99 5.10 -1.22
CA ASN A 34 -3.10 4.88 -2.15
C ASN A 34 -2.61 4.09 -3.38
N TRP A 35 -2.67 2.77 -3.27
CA TRP A 35 -2.27 1.86 -4.32
C TRP A 35 -3.35 1.78 -5.41
N ARG A 36 -3.06 2.20 -6.63
CA ARG A 36 -4.03 2.21 -7.75
C ARG A 36 -4.70 0.85 -8.01
N ILE A 37 -4.05 -0.26 -7.68
CA ILE A 37 -4.62 -1.60 -7.82
C ILE A 37 -5.77 -1.84 -6.81
N SER A 38 -5.77 -1.14 -5.67
CA SER A 38 -6.87 -1.20 -4.69
C SER A 38 -8.17 -0.59 -5.23
N ASP A 39 -8.08 0.31 -6.23
CA ASP A 39 -9.24 0.92 -6.88
C ASP A 39 -9.82 0.05 -8.00
N VAL A 40 -9.09 -0.99 -8.45
CA VAL A 40 -9.58 -1.90 -9.49
C VAL A 40 -10.80 -2.65 -8.97
N CYS A 41 -11.86 -2.69 -9.80
CA CYS A 41 -13.06 -3.47 -9.55
C CYS A 41 -13.42 -4.24 -10.83
N LEU A 42 -13.48 -5.56 -10.73
CA LEU A 42 -13.75 -6.48 -11.82
C LEU A 42 -15.11 -7.12 -11.62
N ASP A 43 -15.95 -7.11 -12.63
CA ASP A 43 -17.26 -7.77 -12.60
C ASP A 43 -17.12 -9.31 -12.67
N ASP A 44 -16.08 -9.78 -13.36
CA ASP A 44 -15.77 -11.19 -13.57
C ASP A 44 -14.29 -11.41 -13.92
N HIS A 45 -13.89 -12.65 -14.17
CA HIS A 45 -12.53 -13.03 -14.60
C HIS A 45 -12.28 -12.91 -16.11
N ASN A 46 -13.15 -12.22 -16.86
CA ASN A 46 -12.99 -12.09 -18.31
C ASN A 46 -12.10 -10.88 -18.66
N SER A 47 -11.35 -11.02 -19.75
CA SER A 47 -10.54 -9.93 -20.31
C SER A 47 -9.46 -9.40 -19.36
N LEU A 48 -8.87 -10.26 -18.56
CA LEU A 48 -7.74 -9.92 -17.70
C LEU A 48 -6.46 -9.79 -18.51
N ALA A 49 -5.67 -8.75 -18.23
CA ALA A 49 -4.31 -8.61 -18.73
C ALA A 49 -3.27 -9.23 -17.79
N THR A 50 -3.60 -9.29 -16.50
CA THR A 50 -2.80 -9.94 -15.46
C THR A 50 -3.68 -10.94 -14.72
N HIS A 51 -3.15 -12.14 -14.46
CA HIS A 51 -3.76 -13.17 -13.64
C HIS A 51 -2.63 -13.97 -12.98
N GLU A 52 -2.23 -13.55 -11.80
CA GLU A 52 -1.09 -14.07 -11.06
C GLU A 52 -1.52 -14.55 -9.68
N HIS A 53 -0.73 -15.43 -9.08
CA HIS A 53 -1.00 -15.97 -7.76
C HIS A 53 0.23 -15.87 -6.88
N VAL A 54 0.03 -15.37 -5.68
CA VAL A 54 1.07 -15.26 -4.66
C VAL A 54 0.60 -15.95 -3.39
N GLN A 55 1.49 -16.71 -2.75
CA GLN A 55 1.19 -17.34 -1.46
C GLN A 55 1.67 -16.44 -0.33
N LEU A 56 0.76 -15.93 0.49
CA LEU A 56 1.06 -15.17 1.71
C LEU A 56 0.87 -16.06 2.94
N THR A 57 1.81 -16.00 3.87
CA THR A 57 1.71 -16.62 5.20
C THR A 57 2.09 -15.59 6.24
N ILE A 58 1.24 -15.40 7.25
CA ILE A 58 1.48 -14.48 8.36
C ILE A 58 1.65 -15.32 9.63
N ILE A 59 2.72 -15.05 10.38
CA ILE A 59 3.00 -15.72 11.66
C ILE A 59 3.19 -14.64 12.72
N ILE A 60 2.41 -14.69 13.79
CA ILE A 60 2.51 -13.77 14.93
C ILE A 60 2.83 -14.59 16.18
N ASN A 61 3.94 -14.29 16.84
CA ASN A 61 4.39 -15.02 18.02
C ASN A 61 4.42 -16.54 17.83
N GLY A 62 4.93 -16.98 16.67
CA GLY A 62 5.04 -18.39 16.31
C GLY A 62 3.72 -19.08 15.93
N THR A 63 2.62 -18.33 15.88
CA THR A 63 1.30 -18.85 15.48
C THR A 63 0.89 -18.31 14.12
N GLN A 64 0.53 -19.20 13.19
CA GLN A 64 0.03 -18.79 11.89
C GLN A 64 -1.34 -18.12 12.04
N VAL A 65 -1.47 -16.95 11.41
CA VAL A 65 -2.74 -16.22 11.29
C VAL A 65 -3.46 -16.68 10.03
N GLU A 66 -4.76 -16.93 10.16
CA GLU A 66 -5.62 -17.28 9.02
C GLU A 66 -5.92 -16.02 8.19
N ILE A 67 -5.70 -16.10 6.89
CA ILE A 67 -6.12 -15.10 5.93
C ILE A 67 -7.46 -15.59 5.37
N GLY A 68 -8.53 -14.89 5.72
CA GLY A 68 -9.89 -15.32 5.39
C GLY A 68 -10.19 -15.41 3.91
N PRO A 69 -11.25 -16.13 3.53
CA PRO A 69 -11.77 -16.13 2.17
C PRO A 69 -12.51 -14.82 1.85
N ASN A 70 -12.60 -14.51 0.55
CA ASN A 70 -13.38 -13.39 -0.01
C ASN A 70 -12.90 -11.98 0.43
N ILE A 71 -11.67 -11.83 0.90
CA ILE A 71 -11.06 -10.50 1.05
C ILE A 71 -11.00 -9.86 -0.35
N GLY A 72 -11.50 -8.63 -0.48
CA GLY A 72 -11.57 -7.92 -1.76
C GLY A 72 -12.69 -8.40 -2.69
N ILE A 73 -13.70 -9.14 -2.20
CA ILE A 73 -14.83 -9.60 -3.00
C ILE A 73 -16.14 -9.10 -2.39
N GLY A 74 -16.96 -8.41 -3.20
CA GLY A 74 -18.28 -7.92 -2.78
C GLY A 74 -18.21 -6.82 -1.72
N GLU A 75 -17.18 -6.01 -1.74
CA GLU A 75 -16.96 -4.93 -0.78
C GLU A 75 -17.74 -3.66 -1.14
N PRO A 76 -17.96 -2.76 -0.17
CA PRO A 76 -18.59 -1.46 -0.44
C PRO A 76 -17.86 -0.71 -1.56
N GLY A 77 -18.59 -0.40 -2.64
CA GLY A 77 -18.03 0.28 -3.82
C GLY A 77 -17.42 -0.66 -4.87
N CYS A 78 -17.45 -1.97 -4.66
CA CYS A 78 -17.09 -2.98 -5.64
C CYS A 78 -17.93 -4.25 -5.45
N ASP A 79 -19.02 -4.38 -6.17
CA ASP A 79 -19.91 -5.56 -6.12
C ASP A 79 -19.23 -6.82 -6.70
N GLY A 80 -18.10 -6.67 -7.40
CA GLY A 80 -17.28 -7.73 -7.97
C GLY A 80 -16.03 -8.02 -7.14
N MET A 81 -14.86 -8.04 -7.78
CA MET A 81 -13.57 -8.38 -7.17
C MET A 81 -12.59 -7.23 -7.28
N LYS A 82 -11.87 -6.94 -6.21
CA LYS A 82 -10.71 -6.04 -6.23
C LYS A 82 -9.56 -6.63 -7.03
N GLY A 83 -8.62 -5.78 -7.46
CA GLY A 83 -7.43 -6.21 -8.22
C GLY A 83 -6.53 -7.18 -7.46
N ILE A 84 -6.64 -7.23 -6.14
CA ILE A 84 -6.04 -8.26 -5.29
C ILE A 84 -7.14 -8.80 -4.38
N HIS A 85 -7.31 -10.12 -4.36
CA HIS A 85 -8.38 -10.75 -3.57
C HIS A 85 -8.05 -12.19 -3.20
N THR A 86 -8.87 -12.79 -2.31
CA THR A 86 -8.79 -14.21 -1.92
C THR A 86 -10.10 -14.92 -2.21
N HIS A 87 -10.03 -16.22 -2.55
CA HIS A 87 -11.22 -17.07 -2.70
C HIS A 87 -11.43 -18.04 -1.53
N ASP A 88 -10.35 -18.41 -0.86
CA ASP A 88 -10.32 -19.37 0.22
C ASP A 88 -9.38 -18.93 1.35
N ASP A 89 -9.22 -19.73 2.38
CA ASP A 89 -8.39 -19.50 3.55
C ASP A 89 -6.94 -20.04 3.41
N SER A 90 -6.53 -20.39 2.20
CA SER A 90 -5.18 -20.91 1.94
C SER A 90 -4.07 -19.86 2.05
N GLY A 91 -4.44 -18.58 2.07
CA GLY A 91 -3.51 -17.46 1.96
C GLY A 91 -3.01 -17.19 0.53
N ARG A 92 -3.66 -17.81 -0.48
CA ARG A 92 -3.39 -17.51 -1.87
C ARG A 92 -4.05 -16.20 -2.27
N LEU A 93 -3.22 -15.24 -2.66
CA LEU A 93 -3.66 -13.96 -3.23
C LEU A 93 -3.76 -14.11 -4.75
N HIS A 94 -4.89 -13.68 -5.31
CA HIS A 94 -5.11 -13.50 -6.73
C HIS A 94 -4.82 -12.06 -7.10
N ILE A 95 -3.99 -11.84 -8.11
CA ILE A 95 -3.65 -10.53 -8.66
C ILE A 95 -4.23 -10.48 -10.06
N GLU A 96 -5.35 -9.79 -10.22
CA GLU A 96 -6.11 -9.76 -11.45
C GLU A 96 -6.41 -8.31 -11.86
N THR A 97 -5.98 -7.93 -13.06
CA THR A 97 -6.14 -6.56 -13.53
C THR A 97 -6.46 -6.50 -15.03
N PRO A 98 -7.25 -5.48 -15.47
CA PRO A 98 -7.61 -5.31 -16.88
C PRO A 98 -6.46 -4.74 -17.71
N SER A 99 -5.39 -4.27 -17.09
CA SER A 99 -4.14 -3.81 -17.72
C SER A 99 -2.97 -4.04 -16.75
N PRO A 100 -1.74 -4.28 -17.25
CA PRO A 100 -0.59 -4.43 -16.38
C PRO A 100 -0.42 -3.21 -15.46
N MET A 101 -0.30 -3.45 -14.16
CA MET A 101 -0.05 -2.40 -13.16
C MET A 101 0.72 -2.95 -11.96
N PRO A 102 1.42 -2.09 -11.21
CA PRO A 102 2.11 -2.51 -10.00
C PRO A 102 1.15 -3.11 -8.97
N ALA A 103 1.56 -4.22 -8.36
CA ALA A 103 0.83 -4.90 -7.29
C ALA A 103 1.70 -4.96 -6.02
N PRO A 104 1.82 -3.86 -5.27
CA PRO A 104 2.56 -3.84 -4.03
C PRO A 104 1.81 -4.63 -2.94
N LEU A 105 2.57 -5.29 -2.05
CA LEU A 105 2.01 -6.10 -0.97
C LEU A 105 1.10 -5.27 -0.05
N GLY A 106 1.45 -4.01 0.19
CA GLY A 106 0.63 -3.08 0.98
C GLY A 106 -0.77 -2.87 0.44
N ALA A 107 -0.97 -2.96 -0.89
CA ALA A 107 -2.29 -2.84 -1.49
C ALA A 107 -3.24 -4.00 -1.07
N PHE A 108 -2.73 -5.20 -0.83
CA PHE A 108 -3.53 -6.28 -0.27
C PHE A 108 -4.00 -5.95 1.14
N PHE A 109 -3.11 -5.47 2.00
CA PHE A 109 -3.47 -5.09 3.37
C PHE A 109 -4.44 -3.90 3.40
N GLU A 110 -4.29 -2.93 2.49
CA GLU A 110 -5.26 -1.84 2.32
C GLU A 110 -6.66 -2.37 1.96
N ILE A 111 -6.77 -3.30 0.99
CA ILE A 111 -8.04 -3.95 0.62
C ILE A 111 -8.61 -4.75 1.79
N TRP A 112 -7.76 -5.45 2.54
CA TRP A 112 -8.18 -6.22 3.71
C TRP A 112 -8.63 -5.34 4.89
N GLY A 113 -8.19 -4.06 4.92
CA GLY A 113 -8.45 -3.13 6.02
C GLY A 113 -7.55 -3.37 7.24
N GLU A 114 -6.40 -4.01 7.03
CA GLU A 114 -5.43 -4.35 8.06
C GLU A 114 -4.11 -3.58 7.89
N SER A 115 -3.38 -3.37 8.99
CA SER A 115 -2.09 -2.69 8.96
C SER A 115 -0.95 -3.62 8.55
N PHE A 116 0.00 -3.09 7.75
CA PHE A 116 1.27 -3.75 7.44
C PHE A 116 2.35 -2.73 7.09
N SER A 117 3.44 -2.78 7.82
CA SER A 117 4.67 -2.00 7.60
C SER A 117 5.85 -2.63 8.35
N GLU A 118 7.02 -2.01 8.31
CA GLU A 118 8.17 -2.37 9.16
C GLU A 118 7.86 -2.28 10.66
N GLN A 119 6.93 -1.41 11.06
CA GLN A 119 6.62 -1.14 12.46
C GLN A 119 5.36 -1.84 12.97
N GLU A 120 4.53 -2.38 12.07
CA GLU A 120 3.22 -2.90 12.47
C GLU A 120 2.71 -3.96 11.49
N ILE A 121 2.04 -4.99 12.04
CA ILE A 121 1.25 -5.96 11.27
C ILE A 121 -0.01 -6.36 12.06
N LEU A 122 -1.20 -6.22 11.44
CA LEU A 122 -2.51 -6.58 12.02
C LEU A 122 -2.69 -6.04 13.46
N GLY A 123 -2.32 -4.78 13.72
CA GLY A 123 -2.41 -4.16 15.04
C GLY A 123 -1.33 -4.59 16.05
N HIS A 124 -0.35 -5.41 15.64
CA HIS A 124 0.82 -5.76 16.45
C HIS A 124 1.99 -4.87 16.07
N TYR A 125 2.53 -4.16 17.05
CA TYR A 125 3.61 -3.19 16.87
C TYR A 125 4.97 -3.80 17.16
N ALA A 126 5.97 -3.42 16.34
CA ALA A 126 7.36 -3.66 16.66
C ALA A 126 7.78 -2.88 17.90
N ASP A 127 8.60 -3.48 18.78
CA ASP A 127 9.13 -2.90 19.99
C ASP A 127 10.55 -3.42 20.29
N ASP A 128 11.04 -3.24 21.51
CA ASP A 128 12.39 -3.71 21.91
C ASP A 128 12.53 -5.25 21.93
N GLU A 129 11.43 -6.00 21.93
CA GLU A 129 11.38 -7.47 22.03
C GLU A 129 10.81 -8.14 20.76
N HIS A 130 10.14 -7.35 19.89
CA HIS A 130 9.45 -7.86 18.69
C HIS A 130 9.77 -7.02 17.46
N GLU A 131 9.94 -7.68 16.33
CA GLU A 131 10.15 -7.03 15.03
C GLU A 131 9.21 -7.62 13.98
N VAL A 132 8.84 -6.83 12.97
CA VAL A 132 8.18 -7.31 11.76
C VAL A 132 9.26 -7.72 10.77
N ILE A 133 9.21 -8.96 10.25
CA ILE A 133 10.16 -9.44 9.26
C ILE A 133 9.39 -9.89 8.02
N LEU A 134 9.66 -9.25 6.89
CA LEU A 134 9.22 -9.76 5.59
C LEU A 134 10.28 -10.69 5.01
N THR A 135 9.88 -11.89 4.63
CA THR A 135 10.75 -12.81 3.87
C THR A 135 10.12 -13.18 2.53
N ILE A 136 10.95 -13.18 1.49
CA ILE A 136 10.57 -13.58 0.14
C ILE A 136 11.44 -14.78 -0.22
N ASN A 137 10.83 -15.96 -0.40
CA ASN A 137 11.55 -17.22 -0.66
C ASN A 137 12.56 -17.60 0.44
N GLY A 138 12.28 -17.20 1.69
CA GLY A 138 13.16 -17.44 2.82
C GLY A 138 14.28 -16.41 2.98
N GLU A 139 14.39 -15.40 2.12
CA GLU A 139 15.34 -14.30 2.24
C GLU A 139 14.65 -13.04 2.79
N VAL A 140 15.30 -12.35 3.73
CA VAL A 140 14.78 -11.11 4.33
C VAL A 140 14.70 -10.02 3.27
N ASN A 141 13.57 -9.32 3.23
CA ASN A 141 13.31 -8.21 2.32
C ASN A 141 12.89 -6.97 3.11
N SER A 142 13.46 -5.82 2.80
CA SER A 142 13.22 -4.55 3.51
C SER A 142 12.25 -3.60 2.80
N LEU A 143 11.53 -4.09 1.79
CA LEU A 143 10.56 -3.24 1.07
C LEU A 143 9.17 -3.23 1.72
N TYR A 144 8.89 -4.18 2.61
CA TYR A 144 7.64 -4.31 3.35
C TYR A 144 6.39 -4.07 2.47
N GLU A 145 5.57 -3.06 2.80
CA GLU A 145 4.38 -2.68 2.04
C GLU A 145 4.67 -2.30 0.58
N GLY A 146 5.88 -1.82 0.31
CA GLY A 146 6.34 -1.47 -1.05
C GLY A 146 6.84 -2.66 -1.87
N TYR A 147 6.88 -3.88 -1.33
CA TYR A 147 7.30 -5.05 -2.09
C TYR A 147 6.33 -5.34 -3.23
N MET A 148 6.83 -5.37 -4.48
CA MET A 148 6.03 -5.69 -5.67
C MET A 148 5.86 -7.20 -5.79
N MET A 149 4.63 -7.64 -5.72
CA MET A 149 4.28 -9.03 -5.95
C MET A 149 4.34 -9.33 -7.45
N GLU A 150 5.03 -10.39 -7.82
CA GLU A 150 5.16 -10.85 -9.21
C GLU A 150 4.83 -12.35 -9.23
N ASP A 151 4.42 -12.86 -10.39
CA ASP A 151 4.15 -14.29 -10.59
C ASP A 151 5.45 -15.09 -10.56
N ILE A 152 6.00 -15.22 -9.39
CA ILE A 152 7.00 -16.25 -9.10
C ILE A 152 6.29 -17.25 -8.16
N PRO A 153 6.37 -18.58 -8.38
CA PRO A 153 5.80 -19.55 -7.44
C PRO A 153 6.56 -19.49 -6.13
N ILE A 154 6.11 -18.64 -5.21
CA ILE A 154 6.90 -18.22 -4.05
C ILE A 154 6.05 -18.28 -2.79
N PHE A 155 6.58 -18.94 -1.79
CA PHE A 155 6.09 -18.92 -0.43
C PHE A 155 6.60 -17.64 0.25
N HIS A 156 5.75 -16.62 0.36
CA HIS A 156 6.05 -15.46 1.20
C HIS A 156 5.75 -15.82 2.65
N HIS A 157 6.78 -15.75 3.48
CA HIS A 157 6.65 -15.97 4.91
C HIS A 157 6.89 -14.63 5.60
N VAL A 158 5.91 -14.17 6.40
CA VAL A 158 6.08 -12.99 7.26
C VAL A 158 6.01 -13.47 8.70
N PRO A 159 7.13 -13.86 9.31
CA PRO A 159 7.15 -14.13 10.74
C PRO A 159 7.21 -12.80 11.51
N LEU A 160 6.42 -12.70 12.58
CA LEU A 160 6.66 -11.82 13.70
C LEU A 160 7.36 -12.67 14.75
N ILE A 161 8.58 -12.33 15.07
CA ILE A 161 9.39 -13.06 16.06
C ILE A 161 9.28 -12.30 17.39
#